data_83256b0da70805b5c268678abc16b5d9
#
_entry.id   83256b0da70805b5c268678abc16b5d9
#
_cell.length_a   1.000
_cell.length_b   1.000
_cell.length_c   1.000
_cell.angle_alpha   90.00
_cell.angle_beta   90.00
_cell.angle_gamma   90.00
#
_symmetry.space_group_name_H-M   'P 1'
#
loop_
_entity.id
_entity.type
_entity.pdbx_description
1 polymer ?
#
loop_
_entity_poly.entity_id
_entity_poly.type
_entity_poly.pdbx_seq_one_letter_code
_entity_poly.pdbx_strand_id
1 'polypeptide(L)'
;MKKILISIVLCGLCVIGQDLRNQILCSDQRTRDVFIMDASGDWSKPEAILWHWNPKDDPNIPRERLGAFGNISDSKCVSDGKQVLVVASGGGMALIDVATKQSVFTAYPGGNTHSAELLPDGTVITASSMGATLKVFTRVGDEKTPHKTFTYKFPGGHGVVWDSIHALVWAVGADVLVAFRYNFDVEDPQLVPVQSFDLGKGYSGHDLVLLKKENKLLITGRTVLEFDTMLGKLRSFSGKHSVKSISIHPETGEQLVQIPNEQWWNDTVMLLNGDRKWTLPNKARIYKTRWFAY
;
A
#
# COMPACT_ATOMS: atom_id res chain seq x y z
N MET A 1 57.24 14.22 -30.40
CA MET A 1 56.40 13.31 -29.60
C MET A 1 55.53 14.13 -28.66
N LYS A 2 54.24 14.34 -29.01
CA LYS A 2 53.27 15.09 -28.20
C LYS A 2 52.56 14.11 -27.26
N LYS A 3 52.71 14.32 -25.95
CA LYS A 3 51.98 13.57 -24.93
C LYS A 3 50.55 14.14 -24.87
N ILE A 4 49.56 13.30 -25.17
CA ILE A 4 48.16 13.60 -24.97
C ILE A 4 47.83 13.21 -23.52
N LEU A 5 47.47 14.20 -22.69
CA LEU A 5 46.95 14.00 -21.37
C LEU A 5 45.43 13.76 -21.54
N ILE A 6 44.98 12.55 -21.24
CA ILE A 6 43.55 12.23 -21.14
C ILE A 6 43.13 12.52 -19.69
N SER A 7 42.42 13.62 -19.48
CA SER A 7 41.74 13.92 -18.22
C SER A 7 40.46 13.06 -18.13
N ILE A 8 40.50 12.04 -17.31
CA ILE A 8 39.29 11.30 -16.91
C ILE A 8 38.56 12.16 -15.89
N VAL A 9 37.49 12.80 -16.32
CA VAL A 9 36.52 13.41 -15.40
C VAL A 9 35.69 12.28 -14.81
N LEU A 10 36.04 11.85 -13.59
CA LEU A 10 35.15 11.04 -12.77
C LEU A 10 33.99 11.94 -12.34
N CYS A 11 32.88 11.82 -13.04
CA CYS A 11 31.61 12.36 -12.57
C CYS A 11 31.15 11.45 -11.42
N GLY A 12 31.55 11.83 -10.21
CA GLY A 12 31.09 11.20 -8.98
C GLY A 12 29.58 11.48 -8.86
N LEU A 13 28.76 10.49 -9.19
CA LEU A 13 27.38 10.43 -8.70
C LEU A 13 27.47 10.33 -7.18
N CYS A 14 27.45 11.47 -6.49
CA CYS A 14 27.02 11.55 -5.11
C CYS A 14 25.54 11.09 -5.09
N VAL A 15 25.32 9.79 -4.93
CA VAL A 15 24.06 9.32 -4.37
C VAL A 15 24.10 9.80 -2.92
N ILE A 16 23.59 11.02 -2.69
CA ILE A 16 23.26 11.48 -1.35
C ILE A 16 22.24 10.44 -0.88
N GLY A 17 22.63 9.61 0.08
CA GLY A 17 21.73 8.70 0.75
C GLY A 17 20.59 9.53 1.34
N GLN A 18 19.48 9.65 0.62
CA GLN A 18 18.27 10.25 1.16
C GLN A 18 17.92 9.46 2.41
N ASP A 19 17.76 10.16 3.51
CA ASP A 19 17.32 9.58 4.77
C ASP A 19 15.87 9.10 4.59
N LEU A 20 15.72 7.83 4.18
CA LEU A 20 14.42 7.19 3.92
C LEU A 20 13.53 7.15 5.19
N ARG A 21 14.09 7.52 6.34
CA ARG A 21 13.46 7.46 7.66
C ARG A 21 12.38 8.51 7.90
N ASN A 22 12.23 9.50 7.01
CA ASN A 22 11.28 10.60 7.17
C ASN A 22 10.42 10.81 5.91
N GLN A 23 9.95 9.73 5.30
CA GLN A 23 9.19 9.82 4.06
C GLN A 23 7.78 9.25 4.24
N ILE A 24 6.81 9.94 3.67
CA ILE A 24 5.40 9.53 3.69
C ILE A 24 4.93 9.26 2.27
N LEU A 25 4.41 8.05 2.05
CA LEU A 25 3.75 7.65 0.83
C LEU A 25 2.25 7.98 0.94
N CYS A 26 1.75 8.78 0.02
CA CYS A 26 0.33 9.13 -0.07
C CYS A 26 -0.11 9.29 -1.52
N SER A 27 -1.42 9.39 -1.73
CA SER A 27 -2.00 9.56 -3.06
C SER A 27 -3.18 10.53 -3.04
N ASP A 28 -3.33 11.31 -4.10
CA ASP A 28 -4.50 12.17 -4.33
C ASP A 28 -5.48 11.46 -5.27
N GLN A 29 -6.63 11.05 -4.75
CA GLN A 29 -7.69 10.42 -5.55
C GLN A 29 -8.23 11.32 -6.66
N ARG A 30 -8.18 12.65 -6.50
CA ARG A 30 -8.70 13.62 -7.45
C ARG A 30 -7.85 13.70 -8.71
N THR A 31 -6.52 13.69 -8.56
CA THR A 31 -5.56 13.82 -9.66
C THR A 31 -4.98 12.48 -10.11
N ARG A 32 -5.12 11.43 -9.29
CA ARG A 32 -4.53 10.09 -9.44
C ARG A 32 -3.02 10.10 -9.23
N ASP A 33 -2.51 11.12 -8.55
CA ASP A 33 -1.09 11.21 -8.25
C ASP A 33 -0.74 10.35 -7.04
N VAL A 34 0.44 9.75 -7.08
CA VAL A 34 1.07 9.04 -5.96
C VAL A 34 2.37 9.75 -5.65
N PHE A 35 2.60 10.09 -4.39
CA PHE A 35 3.73 10.88 -3.93
C PHE A 35 4.51 10.17 -2.83
N ILE A 36 5.84 10.30 -2.86
CA ILE A 36 6.68 10.16 -1.67
C ILE A 36 7.03 11.58 -1.24
N MET A 37 6.63 11.95 -0.04
CA MET A 37 6.76 13.27 0.54
C MET A 37 7.80 13.28 1.63
N ASP A 38 8.58 14.35 1.72
CA ASP A 38 9.44 14.62 2.87
C ASP A 38 8.60 15.00 4.10
N ALA A 39 8.64 14.19 5.15
CA ALA A 39 7.91 14.47 6.39
C ALA A 39 8.53 15.61 7.20
N SER A 40 9.75 16.06 6.89
CA SER A 40 10.37 17.25 7.50
C SER A 40 10.09 18.52 6.70
N GLY A 41 9.60 18.40 5.47
CA GLY A 41 9.36 19.49 4.54
C GLY A 41 8.01 20.20 4.73
N ASP A 42 7.91 21.40 4.15
CA ASP A 42 6.65 22.13 3.99
C ASP A 42 5.89 21.60 2.77
N TRP A 43 4.82 20.87 2.98
CA TRP A 43 4.02 20.24 1.90
C TRP A 43 3.29 21.22 0.98
N SER A 44 3.27 22.52 1.34
CA SER A 44 2.80 23.56 0.42
C SER A 44 3.82 23.88 -0.70
N LYS A 45 5.02 23.34 -0.60
CA LYS A 45 6.14 23.59 -1.50
C LYS A 45 6.45 22.37 -2.37
N PRO A 46 6.78 22.56 -3.67
CA PRO A 46 7.17 21.47 -4.56
C PRO A 46 8.37 20.65 -4.08
N GLU A 47 9.28 21.27 -3.33
CA GLU A 47 10.50 20.65 -2.81
C GLU A 47 10.22 19.53 -1.80
N ALA A 48 9.03 19.50 -1.20
CA ALA A 48 8.61 18.41 -0.33
C ALA A 48 8.24 17.14 -1.10
N ILE A 49 8.08 17.20 -2.42
CA ILE A 49 7.79 16.05 -3.27
C ILE A 49 9.12 15.39 -3.67
N LEU A 50 9.47 14.29 -3.03
CA LEU A 50 10.69 13.54 -3.33
C LEU A 50 10.54 12.63 -4.54
N TRP A 51 9.34 12.11 -4.74
CA TRP A 51 9.00 11.23 -5.85
C TRP A 51 7.54 11.41 -6.22
N HIS A 52 7.23 11.23 -7.50
CA HIS A 52 5.88 11.37 -8.03
C HIS A 52 5.66 10.38 -9.17
N TRP A 53 4.48 9.78 -9.20
CA TRP A 53 3.97 8.96 -10.29
C TRP A 53 2.50 9.27 -10.58
N ASN A 54 2.13 9.21 -11.85
CA ASN A 54 0.75 9.30 -12.30
C ASN A 54 0.52 8.29 -13.43
N PRO A 55 -0.57 7.54 -13.47
CA PRO A 55 -0.83 6.53 -14.49
C PRO A 55 -0.87 7.09 -15.92
N LYS A 56 -1.21 8.36 -16.11
CA LYS A 56 -1.21 9.00 -17.44
C LYS A 56 0.18 9.18 -18.04
N ASP A 57 1.21 9.25 -17.19
CA ASP A 57 2.61 9.49 -17.56
C ASP A 57 3.40 8.16 -17.66
N ASP A 58 2.78 7.04 -17.32
CA ASP A 58 3.38 5.71 -17.36
C ASP A 58 3.14 5.06 -18.72
N PRO A 59 4.21 4.81 -19.54
CA PRO A 59 4.08 4.25 -20.88
C PRO A 59 3.60 2.78 -20.89
N ASN A 60 3.67 2.08 -19.74
CA ASN A 60 3.23 0.70 -19.61
C ASN A 60 1.73 0.58 -19.24
N ILE A 61 1.05 1.72 -19.03
CA ILE A 61 -0.40 1.75 -18.79
C ILE A 61 -1.12 2.17 -20.07
N PRO A 62 -1.90 1.28 -20.70
CA PRO A 62 -2.65 1.62 -21.90
C PRO A 62 -3.65 2.77 -21.64
N ARG A 63 -3.78 3.70 -22.58
CA ARG A 63 -4.65 4.88 -22.43
C ARG A 63 -6.11 4.52 -22.14
N GLU A 64 -6.61 3.46 -22.74
CA GLU A 64 -7.97 2.95 -22.51
C GLU A 64 -8.16 2.36 -21.09
N ARG A 65 -7.07 2.08 -20.37
CA ARG A 65 -7.07 1.57 -19.00
C ARG A 65 -6.89 2.66 -17.93
N LEU A 66 -6.64 3.90 -18.31
CA LEU A 66 -6.47 5.00 -17.35
C LEU A 66 -7.67 5.18 -16.41
N GLY A 67 -8.89 4.88 -16.89
CA GLY A 67 -10.09 4.91 -16.06
C GLY A 67 -10.05 3.96 -14.86
N ALA A 68 -9.35 2.84 -14.97
CA ALA A 68 -9.18 1.86 -13.90
C ALA A 68 -8.37 2.41 -12.71
N PHE A 69 -7.56 3.45 -12.92
CA PHE A 69 -6.79 4.11 -11.87
C PHE A 69 -7.55 5.31 -11.24
N GLY A 70 -8.85 5.43 -11.46
CA GLY A 70 -9.69 6.41 -10.75
C GLY A 70 -9.75 6.10 -9.26
N ASN A 71 -9.60 7.14 -8.41
CA ASN A 71 -9.61 7.04 -6.94
C ASN A 71 -8.56 6.04 -6.43
N ILE A 72 -7.26 6.39 -6.51
CA ILE A 72 -6.19 5.61 -5.89
C ILE A 72 -6.54 5.38 -4.43
N SER A 73 -6.65 4.12 -4.02
CA SER A 73 -7.17 3.72 -2.72
C SER A 73 -6.11 3.23 -1.74
N ASP A 74 -5.00 2.67 -2.23
CA ASP A 74 -3.87 2.26 -1.40
C ASP A 74 -2.57 2.34 -2.19
N SER A 75 -1.48 2.63 -1.50
CA SER A 75 -0.12 2.54 -2.01
C SER A 75 0.80 2.01 -0.91
N LYS A 76 1.65 1.04 -1.25
CA LYS A 76 2.57 0.39 -0.31
C LYS A 76 3.99 0.41 -0.85
N CYS A 77 4.95 0.70 0.03
CA CYS A 77 6.35 0.46 -0.20
C CYS A 77 6.60 -1.05 -0.16
N VAL A 78 7.19 -1.61 -1.20
CA VAL A 78 7.52 -3.05 -1.31
C VAL A 78 8.92 -3.24 -1.88
N SER A 79 9.44 -4.48 -1.85
CA SER A 79 10.75 -4.82 -2.40
C SER A 79 11.89 -3.94 -1.84
N ASP A 80 11.90 -3.75 -0.52
CA ASP A 80 12.92 -2.95 0.19
C ASP A 80 13.05 -1.52 -0.38
N GLY A 81 11.92 -0.85 -0.60
CA GLY A 81 11.88 0.53 -1.11
C GLY A 81 12.11 0.68 -2.61
N LYS A 82 12.35 -0.40 -3.34
CA LYS A 82 12.61 -0.35 -4.78
C LYS A 82 11.34 -0.19 -5.61
N GLN A 83 10.20 -0.56 -5.04
CA GLN A 83 8.93 -0.56 -5.75
C GLN A 83 7.80 0.01 -4.89
N VAL A 84 6.81 0.59 -5.57
CA VAL A 84 5.53 1.01 -4.98
C VAL A 84 4.41 0.18 -5.59
N LEU A 85 3.63 -0.51 -4.76
CA LEU A 85 2.44 -1.24 -5.17
C LEU A 85 1.22 -0.33 -4.98
N VAL A 86 0.51 -0.05 -6.06
CA VAL A 86 -0.63 0.88 -6.11
C VAL A 86 -1.89 0.14 -6.51
N VAL A 87 -3.01 0.45 -5.84
CA VAL A 87 -4.35 0.03 -6.26
C VAL A 87 -5.33 1.20 -6.25
N ALA A 88 -6.37 1.09 -7.08
CA ALA A 88 -7.39 2.11 -7.22
C ALA A 88 -8.81 1.53 -7.11
N SER A 89 -9.74 2.31 -6.57
CA SER A 89 -11.17 1.95 -6.51
C SER A 89 -11.77 1.74 -7.90
N GLY A 90 -11.22 2.39 -8.93
CA GLY A 90 -11.56 2.11 -10.33
C GLY A 90 -11.19 0.70 -10.81
N GLY A 91 -10.45 -0.06 -9.99
CA GLY A 91 -10.14 -1.47 -10.23
C GLY A 91 -8.82 -1.70 -10.95
N GLY A 92 -7.92 -0.72 -11.00
CA GLY A 92 -6.55 -0.87 -11.49
C GLY A 92 -5.57 -1.23 -10.37
N MET A 93 -4.48 -1.91 -10.74
CA MET A 93 -3.34 -2.24 -9.89
C MET A 93 -2.06 -2.11 -10.70
N ALA A 94 -1.02 -1.51 -10.11
CA ALA A 94 0.31 -1.39 -10.70
C ALA A 94 1.40 -1.62 -9.65
N LEU A 95 2.43 -2.36 -10.02
CA LEU A 95 3.70 -2.44 -9.32
C LEU A 95 4.70 -1.55 -10.06
N ILE A 96 5.17 -0.51 -9.42
CA ILE A 96 5.92 0.59 -10.04
C ILE A 96 7.35 0.54 -9.53
N ASP A 97 8.32 0.54 -10.43
CA ASP A 97 9.73 0.70 -10.10
C ASP A 97 10.02 2.16 -9.74
N VAL A 98 10.58 2.40 -8.56
CA VAL A 98 10.82 3.75 -8.02
C VAL A 98 11.82 4.52 -8.85
N ALA A 99 12.87 3.87 -9.35
CA ALA A 99 13.94 4.52 -10.10
C ALA A 99 13.48 4.99 -11.48
N THR A 100 12.71 4.15 -12.18
CA THR A 100 12.24 4.46 -13.54
C THR A 100 10.88 5.15 -13.57
N LYS A 101 10.11 5.09 -12.48
CA LYS A 101 8.72 5.56 -12.38
C LYS A 101 7.78 4.88 -13.38
N GLN A 102 8.08 3.63 -13.75
CA GLN A 102 7.28 2.85 -14.69
C GLN A 102 6.74 1.60 -14.02
N SER A 103 5.52 1.22 -14.39
CA SER A 103 4.97 -0.04 -13.93
C SER A 103 5.70 -1.24 -14.56
N VAL A 104 6.10 -2.17 -13.71
CA VAL A 104 6.73 -3.44 -14.08
C VAL A 104 5.74 -4.59 -14.08
N PHE A 105 4.56 -4.39 -13.49
CA PHE A 105 3.46 -5.34 -13.50
C PHE A 105 2.13 -4.60 -13.31
N THR A 106 1.12 -4.95 -14.09
CA THR A 106 -0.22 -4.36 -14.01
C THR A 106 -1.30 -5.43 -14.06
N ALA A 107 -2.38 -5.22 -13.28
CA ALA A 107 -3.58 -6.05 -13.35
C ALA A 107 -4.84 -5.20 -13.11
N TYR A 108 -5.99 -5.81 -13.38
CA TYR A 108 -7.27 -5.11 -13.27
C TYR A 108 -8.24 -5.93 -12.39
N PRO A 109 -8.01 -5.94 -11.06
CA PRO A 109 -8.87 -6.68 -10.12
C PRO A 109 -10.34 -6.29 -10.19
N GLY A 110 -10.65 -5.01 -10.44
CA GLY A 110 -12.03 -4.50 -10.46
C GLY A 110 -12.67 -4.48 -9.06
N GLY A 111 -13.98 -4.16 -9.02
CA GLY A 111 -14.77 -4.35 -7.82
C GLY A 111 -14.44 -3.45 -6.63
N ASN A 112 -13.96 -2.22 -6.87
CA ASN A 112 -13.58 -1.27 -5.83
C ASN A 112 -12.45 -1.82 -4.96
N THR A 113 -11.26 -1.95 -5.56
CA THR A 113 -10.06 -2.50 -4.90
C THR A 113 -9.51 -1.50 -3.88
N HIS A 114 -9.24 -1.96 -2.66
CA HIS A 114 -8.81 -1.12 -1.54
C HIS A 114 -7.45 -1.48 -0.94
N SER A 115 -6.90 -2.63 -1.27
CA SER A 115 -5.56 -3.03 -0.81
C SER A 115 -4.96 -4.07 -1.74
N ALA A 116 -3.64 -4.13 -1.77
CA ALA A 116 -2.89 -5.21 -2.39
C ALA A 116 -1.66 -5.57 -1.54
N GLU A 117 -1.15 -6.76 -1.75
CA GLU A 117 0.08 -7.25 -1.12
C GLU A 117 0.92 -8.01 -2.12
N LEU A 118 2.24 -7.76 -2.11
CA LEU A 118 3.23 -8.47 -2.92
C LEU A 118 3.84 -9.61 -2.10
N LEU A 119 3.76 -10.82 -2.60
CA LEU A 119 4.33 -12.01 -2.00
C LEU A 119 5.78 -12.24 -2.46
N PRO A 120 6.56 -13.07 -1.75
CA PRO A 120 7.97 -13.30 -2.08
C PRO A 120 8.25 -13.90 -3.47
N ASP A 121 7.28 -14.63 -4.05
CA ASP A 121 7.36 -15.20 -5.39
C ASP A 121 6.93 -14.23 -6.51
N GLY A 122 6.64 -12.97 -6.17
CA GLY A 122 6.16 -11.97 -7.12
C GLY A 122 4.65 -11.98 -7.36
N THR A 123 3.93 -12.91 -6.75
CA THR A 123 2.46 -12.94 -6.77
C THR A 123 1.88 -11.73 -6.06
N VAL A 124 0.83 -11.14 -6.62
CA VAL A 124 0.09 -10.05 -5.96
C VAL A 124 -1.31 -10.52 -5.57
N ILE A 125 -1.69 -10.25 -4.33
CA ILE A 125 -3.06 -10.51 -3.83
C ILE A 125 -3.75 -9.17 -3.62
N THR A 126 -4.98 -9.02 -4.11
CA THR A 126 -5.79 -7.80 -3.97
C THR A 126 -7.05 -8.06 -3.17
N ALA A 127 -7.53 -7.04 -2.45
CA ALA A 127 -8.79 -7.06 -1.73
C ALA A 127 -9.75 -6.02 -2.31
N SER A 128 -10.93 -6.48 -2.78
CA SER A 128 -11.94 -5.65 -3.42
C SER A 128 -13.26 -5.71 -2.66
N SER A 129 -13.75 -4.54 -2.21
CA SER A 129 -14.89 -4.45 -1.30
C SER A 129 -16.24 -4.72 -1.99
N MET A 130 -16.57 -3.97 -3.04
CA MET A 130 -17.82 -4.14 -3.79
C MET A 130 -17.81 -5.39 -4.66
N GLY A 131 -16.62 -5.80 -5.16
CA GLY A 131 -16.44 -7.06 -5.84
C GLY A 131 -16.54 -8.27 -4.93
N ALA A 132 -16.47 -8.04 -3.61
CA ALA A 132 -16.52 -9.08 -2.58
C ALA A 132 -15.50 -10.20 -2.82
N THR A 133 -14.26 -9.84 -3.17
CA THR A 133 -13.22 -10.81 -3.57
C THR A 133 -11.84 -10.49 -3.01
N LEU A 134 -11.07 -11.56 -2.76
CA LEU A 134 -9.61 -11.55 -2.90
C LEU A 134 -9.27 -12.12 -4.27
N LYS A 135 -8.37 -11.47 -4.99
CA LYS A 135 -7.83 -12.00 -6.25
C LYS A 135 -6.33 -12.18 -6.15
N VAL A 136 -5.87 -13.35 -6.60
CA VAL A 136 -4.46 -13.70 -6.69
C VAL A 136 -4.04 -13.56 -8.14
N PHE A 137 -2.96 -12.84 -8.39
CA PHE A 137 -2.37 -12.63 -9.70
C PHE A 137 -0.94 -13.17 -9.67
N THR A 138 -0.73 -14.34 -10.30
CA THR A 138 0.62 -14.90 -10.37
C THR A 138 1.44 -14.23 -11.47
N ARG A 139 2.75 -14.29 -11.32
CA ARG A 139 3.71 -13.75 -12.26
C ARG A 139 4.85 -14.73 -12.47
N VAL A 140 5.29 -14.88 -13.73
CA VAL A 140 6.45 -15.68 -14.09
C VAL A 140 7.50 -14.77 -14.72
N GLY A 141 8.72 -14.76 -14.15
CA GLY A 141 9.81 -13.92 -14.63
C GLY A 141 9.44 -12.43 -14.69
N ASP A 142 9.68 -11.82 -15.85
CA ASP A 142 9.46 -10.40 -16.08
C ASP A 142 8.11 -10.08 -16.77
N GLU A 143 7.13 -10.98 -16.68
CA GLU A 143 5.80 -10.72 -17.22
C GLU A 143 5.22 -9.44 -16.64
N LYS A 144 4.67 -8.60 -17.52
CA LYS A 144 4.06 -7.31 -17.13
C LYS A 144 2.56 -7.42 -16.82
N THR A 145 1.96 -8.59 -17.05
CA THR A 145 0.55 -8.90 -16.83
C THR A 145 0.41 -10.27 -16.15
N PRO A 146 -0.72 -10.55 -15.51
CA PRO A 146 -0.89 -11.82 -14.80
C PRO A 146 -0.72 -13.06 -15.68
N HIS A 147 0.07 -14.02 -15.20
CA HIS A 147 0.18 -15.36 -15.77
C HIS A 147 -1.12 -16.16 -15.55
N LYS A 148 -1.54 -16.23 -14.28
CA LYS A 148 -2.84 -16.81 -13.87
C LYS A 148 -3.56 -15.87 -12.92
N THR A 149 -4.86 -16.07 -12.79
CA THR A 149 -5.70 -15.35 -11.84
C THR A 149 -6.62 -16.33 -11.12
N PHE A 150 -6.61 -16.27 -9.80
CA PHE A 150 -7.55 -16.97 -8.93
C PHE A 150 -8.44 -15.99 -8.19
N THR A 151 -9.70 -16.35 -7.94
CA THR A 151 -10.65 -15.50 -7.23
C THR A 151 -11.26 -16.25 -6.06
N TYR A 152 -11.11 -15.67 -4.86
CA TYR A 152 -11.74 -16.13 -3.63
C TYR A 152 -12.86 -15.17 -3.23
N LYS A 153 -14.05 -15.68 -2.88
CA LYS A 153 -15.18 -14.86 -2.40
C LYS A 153 -14.88 -14.33 -0.99
N PHE A 154 -14.74 -13.03 -0.85
CA PHE A 154 -14.41 -12.36 0.41
C PHE A 154 -15.19 -11.05 0.56
N PRO A 155 -16.36 -11.05 1.21
CA PRO A 155 -17.21 -9.87 1.35
C PRO A 155 -16.53 -8.71 2.05
N GLY A 156 -16.63 -7.51 1.46
CA GLY A 156 -16.12 -6.28 2.06
C GLY A 156 -14.60 -6.21 2.18
N GLY A 157 -13.84 -6.91 1.33
CA GLY A 157 -12.37 -6.92 1.38
C GLY A 157 -11.75 -5.53 1.28
N HIS A 158 -10.98 -5.11 2.30
CA HIS A 158 -10.37 -3.76 2.37
C HIS A 158 -8.89 -3.75 2.72
N GLY A 159 -8.36 -4.78 3.38
CA GLY A 159 -6.96 -4.90 3.74
C GLY A 159 -6.44 -6.29 3.49
N VAL A 160 -5.21 -6.42 3.03
CA VAL A 160 -4.47 -7.68 2.87
C VAL A 160 -3.00 -7.45 3.19
N VAL A 161 -2.37 -8.38 3.94
CA VAL A 161 -0.94 -8.34 4.26
C VAL A 161 -0.36 -9.75 4.28
N TRP A 162 0.93 -9.86 3.94
CA TRP A 162 1.70 -11.08 4.00
C TRP A 162 2.50 -11.18 5.31
N ASP A 163 2.24 -12.22 6.09
CA ASP A 163 3.01 -12.60 7.28
C ASP A 163 4.08 -13.62 6.89
N SER A 164 5.28 -13.12 6.69
CA SER A 164 6.41 -13.96 6.26
C SER A 164 6.94 -14.89 7.38
N ILE A 165 6.60 -14.61 8.65
CA ILE A 165 7.03 -15.45 9.79
C ILE A 165 6.19 -16.72 9.84
N HIS A 166 4.87 -16.59 9.66
CA HIS A 166 3.95 -17.71 9.76
C HIS A 166 3.51 -18.27 8.39
N ALA A 167 4.02 -17.69 7.27
CA ALA A 167 3.62 -18.00 5.89
C ALA A 167 2.09 -17.93 5.70
N LEU A 168 1.49 -16.83 6.18
CA LEU A 168 0.06 -16.58 6.10
C LEU A 168 -0.25 -15.27 5.38
N VAL A 169 -1.34 -15.28 4.61
CA VAL A 169 -1.97 -14.07 4.09
C VAL A 169 -3.12 -13.70 5.04
N TRP A 170 -3.03 -12.55 5.67
CA TRP A 170 -4.13 -12.02 6.47
C TRP A 170 -4.96 -11.05 5.64
N ALA A 171 -6.27 -11.18 5.70
CA ALA A 171 -7.19 -10.25 5.05
C ALA A 171 -8.29 -9.80 6.00
N VAL A 172 -8.65 -8.51 5.91
CA VAL A 172 -9.77 -7.93 6.63
C VAL A 172 -10.90 -7.59 5.67
N GLY A 173 -12.11 -8.06 6.01
CA GLY A 173 -13.36 -7.70 5.36
C GLY A 173 -14.17 -6.71 6.19
N ALA A 174 -15.49 -6.68 5.99
CA ALA A 174 -16.37 -5.79 6.74
C ALA A 174 -16.27 -6.02 8.26
N ASP A 175 -16.56 -7.24 8.70
CA ASP A 175 -16.66 -7.62 10.12
C ASP A 175 -15.78 -8.82 10.48
N VAL A 176 -14.86 -9.21 9.60
CA VAL A 176 -14.06 -10.42 9.74
C VAL A 176 -12.60 -10.21 9.42
N LEU A 177 -11.72 -10.84 10.21
CA LEU A 177 -10.31 -11.05 9.92
C LEU A 177 -10.09 -12.53 9.61
N VAL A 178 -9.45 -12.84 8.48
CA VAL A 178 -9.18 -14.21 8.05
C VAL A 178 -7.72 -14.40 7.71
N ALA A 179 -7.14 -15.50 8.20
CA ALA A 179 -5.84 -15.99 7.77
C ALA A 179 -6.01 -17.05 6.70
N PHE A 180 -5.22 -16.93 5.65
CA PHE A 180 -5.19 -17.87 4.53
C PHE A 180 -3.78 -18.46 4.38
N ARG A 181 -3.73 -19.71 3.95
CA ARG A 181 -2.51 -20.29 3.38
C ARG A 181 -2.56 -20.14 1.87
N TYR A 182 -1.49 -19.60 1.28
CA TYR A 182 -1.26 -19.58 -0.17
C TYR A 182 -0.39 -20.78 -0.54
N ASN A 183 -0.70 -21.46 -1.65
CA ASN A 183 0.00 -22.70 -2.05
C ASN A 183 1.31 -22.46 -2.81
N PHE A 184 1.62 -21.22 -3.22
CA PHE A 184 2.78 -20.86 -4.04
C PHE A 184 2.86 -21.64 -5.38
N ASP A 185 1.72 -22.08 -5.91
CA ASP A 185 1.63 -22.69 -7.23
C ASP A 185 1.21 -21.62 -8.24
N VAL A 186 2.14 -21.23 -9.13
CA VAL A 186 1.90 -20.16 -10.10
C VAL A 186 0.94 -20.60 -11.22
N GLU A 187 0.80 -21.92 -11.47
CA GLU A 187 -0.09 -22.49 -12.50
C GLU A 187 -1.50 -22.74 -11.96
N ASP A 188 -1.63 -23.11 -10.68
CA ASP A 188 -2.91 -23.33 -10.00
C ASP A 188 -2.94 -22.64 -8.63
N PRO A 189 -2.94 -21.29 -8.58
CA PRO A 189 -2.88 -20.54 -7.34
C PRO A 189 -4.15 -20.69 -6.50
N GLN A 190 -3.97 -21.01 -5.20
CA GLN A 190 -5.06 -21.25 -4.27
C GLN A 190 -4.88 -20.47 -2.96
N LEU A 191 -5.97 -19.89 -2.45
CA LEU A 191 -6.06 -19.38 -1.08
C LEU A 191 -6.97 -20.30 -0.27
N VAL A 192 -6.42 -20.89 0.80
CA VAL A 192 -7.17 -21.77 1.69
C VAL A 192 -7.32 -21.07 3.04
N PRO A 193 -8.55 -20.74 3.51
CA PRO A 193 -8.74 -20.15 4.82
C PRO A 193 -8.37 -21.15 5.92
N VAL A 194 -7.58 -20.70 6.89
CA VAL A 194 -7.12 -21.54 8.01
C VAL A 194 -7.66 -21.07 9.36
N GLN A 195 -7.92 -19.77 9.51
CA GLN A 195 -8.50 -19.19 10.73
C GLN A 195 -9.40 -18.01 10.37
N SER A 196 -10.43 -17.78 11.18
CA SER A 196 -11.36 -16.67 11.02
C SER A 196 -11.73 -16.09 12.39
N PHE A 197 -11.76 -14.76 12.49
CA PHE A 197 -12.04 -14.04 13.72
C PHE A 197 -13.10 -12.96 13.46
N ASP A 198 -14.15 -12.98 14.28
CA ASP A 198 -15.21 -11.97 14.25
C ASP A 198 -14.70 -10.65 14.87
N LEU A 199 -14.82 -9.55 14.14
CA LEU A 199 -14.46 -8.20 14.59
C LEU A 199 -15.64 -7.46 15.22
N GLY A 200 -16.82 -8.09 15.22
CA GLY A 200 -18.08 -7.54 15.69
C GLY A 200 -18.89 -6.85 14.59
N LYS A 201 -20.20 -7.03 14.65
CA LYS A 201 -21.16 -6.50 13.66
C LYS A 201 -21.01 -4.99 13.46
N GLY A 202 -20.83 -4.58 12.21
CA GLY A 202 -20.69 -3.18 11.80
C GLY A 202 -19.31 -2.60 12.14
N TYR A 203 -18.29 -3.41 12.33
CA TYR A 203 -16.92 -2.94 12.54
C TYR A 203 -16.40 -2.16 11.33
N SER A 204 -16.73 -2.60 10.13
CA SER A 204 -16.35 -1.97 8.86
C SER A 204 -14.83 -1.81 8.72
N GLY A 205 -14.12 -2.94 8.64
CA GLY A 205 -12.67 -2.96 8.49
C GLY A 205 -12.20 -2.22 7.23
N HIS A 206 -11.17 -1.36 7.37
CA HIS A 206 -10.66 -0.52 6.28
C HIS A 206 -9.20 -0.76 5.92
N ASP A 207 -8.36 -1.05 6.89
CA ASP A 207 -6.93 -1.28 6.64
C ASP A 207 -6.40 -2.37 7.57
N LEU A 208 -5.28 -2.95 7.16
CA LEU A 208 -4.59 -4.00 7.86
C LEU A 208 -3.08 -3.78 7.78
N VAL A 209 -2.41 -3.76 8.93
CA VAL A 209 -0.97 -3.56 9.04
C VAL A 209 -0.36 -4.65 9.91
N LEU A 210 0.71 -5.27 9.45
CA LEU A 210 1.44 -6.28 10.20
C LEU A 210 2.63 -5.65 10.94
N LEU A 211 2.66 -5.81 12.25
CA LEU A 211 3.78 -5.50 13.13
C LEU A 211 4.60 -6.79 13.32
N LYS A 212 5.46 -7.10 12.34
CA LYS A 212 6.20 -8.39 12.26
C LYS A 212 6.93 -8.73 13.54
N LYS A 213 7.68 -7.79 14.14
CA LYS A 213 8.48 -8.03 15.36
C LYS A 213 7.63 -8.34 16.59
N GLU A 214 6.37 -7.96 16.58
CA GLU A 214 5.45 -8.07 17.70
C GLU A 214 4.45 -9.23 17.55
N ASN A 215 4.40 -9.89 16.39
CA ASN A 215 3.36 -10.87 16.02
C ASN A 215 1.95 -10.28 16.14
N LYS A 216 1.75 -9.05 15.70
CA LYS A 216 0.50 -8.33 15.82
C LYS A 216 0.03 -7.76 14.50
N LEU A 217 -1.29 -7.63 14.39
CA LEU A 217 -1.94 -6.87 13.33
C LEU A 217 -2.64 -5.65 13.94
N LEU A 218 -2.54 -4.52 13.28
CA LEU A 218 -3.43 -3.39 13.51
C LEU A 218 -4.52 -3.40 12.45
N ILE A 219 -5.75 -3.27 12.89
CA ILE A 219 -6.95 -3.31 12.06
C ILE A 219 -7.67 -1.99 12.24
N THR A 220 -7.84 -1.21 11.16
CA THR A 220 -8.62 0.02 11.22
C THR A 220 -10.04 -0.22 10.74
N GLY A 221 -10.96 0.57 11.25
CA GLY A 221 -12.39 0.50 10.93
C GLY A 221 -13.15 1.49 11.79
N ARG A 222 -14.22 1.04 12.46
CA ARG A 222 -14.97 1.86 13.43
C ARG A 222 -14.05 2.44 14.50
N THR A 223 -13.07 1.66 14.96
CA THR A 223 -11.97 2.06 15.84
C THR A 223 -10.69 1.39 15.36
N VAL A 224 -9.58 1.52 16.07
CA VAL A 224 -8.37 0.74 15.77
C VAL A 224 -8.26 -0.39 16.78
N LEU A 225 -8.23 -1.63 16.27
CA LEU A 225 -8.00 -2.84 17.04
C LEU A 225 -6.57 -3.35 16.83
N GLU A 226 -6.03 -3.98 17.85
CA GLU A 226 -4.84 -4.80 17.78
C GLU A 226 -5.24 -6.27 17.91
N PHE A 227 -4.69 -7.10 17.05
CA PHE A 227 -4.87 -8.55 17.07
C PHE A 227 -3.51 -9.23 17.28
N ASP A 228 -3.41 -10.04 18.31
CA ASP A 228 -2.25 -10.89 18.57
C ASP A 228 -2.37 -12.17 17.75
N THR A 229 -1.48 -12.36 16.76
CA THR A 229 -1.54 -13.49 15.84
C THR A 229 -1.18 -14.83 16.48
N MET A 230 -0.46 -14.82 17.60
CA MET A 230 -0.09 -16.02 18.35
C MET A 230 -1.17 -16.47 19.29
N LEU A 231 -1.81 -15.50 19.97
CA LEU A 231 -2.84 -15.79 20.99
C LEU A 231 -4.26 -15.80 20.42
N GLY A 232 -4.46 -15.29 19.19
CA GLY A 232 -5.79 -15.14 18.58
C GLY A 232 -6.68 -14.15 19.34
N LYS A 233 -6.10 -13.11 19.97
CA LYS A 233 -6.82 -12.18 20.83
C LYS A 233 -6.89 -10.78 20.24
N LEU A 234 -8.09 -10.22 20.26
CA LEU A 234 -8.37 -8.83 19.93
C LEU A 234 -8.35 -7.95 21.18
N ARG A 235 -7.80 -6.74 21.04
CA ARG A 235 -7.91 -5.68 22.03
C ARG A 235 -8.05 -4.30 21.37
N SER A 236 -8.55 -3.31 22.09
CA SER A 236 -8.56 -1.93 21.61
C SER A 236 -7.12 -1.40 21.57
N PHE A 237 -6.73 -0.81 20.42
CA PHE A 237 -5.48 -0.09 20.27
C PHE A 237 -5.71 1.42 20.41
N SER A 238 -6.74 1.95 19.75
CA SER A 238 -7.13 3.36 19.84
C SER A 238 -8.63 3.51 19.66
N GLY A 239 -9.23 4.39 20.48
CA GLY A 239 -10.64 4.79 20.35
C GLY A 239 -10.93 5.80 19.23
N LYS A 240 -9.95 6.20 18.43
CA LYS A 240 -10.18 7.06 17.26
C LYS A 240 -11.11 6.38 16.27
N HIS A 241 -12.18 7.11 15.88
CA HIS A 241 -13.21 6.59 14.98
C HIS A 241 -12.87 6.82 13.51
N SER A 242 -13.40 5.94 12.65
CA SER A 242 -13.38 6.06 11.18
C SER A 242 -11.98 6.17 10.59
N VAL A 243 -10.98 5.57 11.22
CA VAL A 243 -9.60 5.58 10.71
C VAL A 243 -9.54 4.76 9.41
N LYS A 244 -9.11 5.40 8.32
CA LYS A 244 -8.98 4.75 7.00
C LYS A 244 -7.68 4.01 6.81
N SER A 245 -6.59 4.53 7.38
CA SER A 245 -5.31 3.83 7.41
C SER A 245 -4.53 4.17 8.66
N ILE A 246 -3.66 3.24 9.06
CA ILE A 246 -2.62 3.43 10.06
C ILE A 246 -1.31 2.88 9.51
N SER A 247 -0.20 3.52 9.84
CA SER A 247 1.15 3.05 9.52
C SER A 247 2.07 3.36 10.67
N ILE A 248 2.90 2.40 11.05
CA ILE A 248 3.85 2.56 12.15
C ILE A 248 5.25 2.73 11.58
N HIS A 249 5.93 3.78 11.99
CA HIS A 249 7.32 3.99 11.61
C HIS A 249 8.21 2.91 12.26
N PRO A 250 9.02 2.16 11.50
CA PRO A 250 9.70 0.97 12.01
C PRO A 250 10.79 1.27 13.05
N GLU A 251 11.34 2.49 13.06
CA GLU A 251 12.40 2.90 14.00
C GLU A 251 11.85 3.75 15.15
N THR A 252 11.02 4.75 14.85
CA THR A 252 10.53 5.71 15.87
C THR A 252 9.26 5.23 16.57
N GLY A 253 8.50 4.30 15.98
CA GLY A 253 7.19 3.87 16.45
C GLY A 253 6.09 4.91 16.24
N GLU A 254 6.35 6.02 15.53
CA GLU A 254 5.35 7.04 15.23
C GLU A 254 4.21 6.45 14.40
N GLN A 255 3.00 6.75 14.81
CA GLN A 255 1.76 6.20 14.26
C GLN A 255 1.13 7.23 13.33
N LEU A 256 1.33 7.06 12.02
CA LEU A 256 0.73 7.90 10.98
C LEU A 256 -0.69 7.40 10.69
N VAL A 257 -1.66 8.29 10.66
CA VAL A 257 -3.06 7.94 10.39
C VAL A 257 -3.69 8.86 9.35
N GLN A 258 -4.65 8.31 8.62
CA GLN A 258 -5.59 9.07 7.81
C GLN A 258 -6.99 8.92 8.43
N ILE A 259 -7.58 10.06 8.78
CA ILE A 259 -8.95 10.16 9.33
C ILE A 259 -9.72 11.10 8.42
N PRO A 260 -10.83 10.68 7.81
CA PRO A 260 -11.60 11.52 6.90
C PRO A 260 -12.25 12.70 7.63
N ASN A 261 -12.28 13.84 6.99
CA ASN A 261 -13.05 15.02 7.41
C ASN A 261 -14.17 15.36 6.44
N GLU A 262 -14.08 14.86 5.19
CA GLU A 262 -15.11 14.99 4.17
C GLU A 262 -15.39 13.60 3.59
N GLN A 263 -16.62 13.15 3.55
CA GLN A 263 -17.01 11.84 3.00
C GLN A 263 -16.07 10.71 3.48
N TRP A 264 -15.10 10.28 2.63
CA TRP A 264 -14.14 9.20 2.94
C TRP A 264 -12.68 9.63 2.84
N TRP A 265 -12.37 10.91 2.62
CA TRP A 265 -11.01 11.45 2.43
C TRP A 265 -10.71 12.64 3.34
N ASN A 266 -9.46 13.02 3.37
CA ASN A 266 -8.95 14.25 3.96
C ASN A 266 -7.78 14.76 3.11
N ASP A 267 -7.52 16.04 3.06
CA ASP A 267 -6.30 16.62 2.49
C ASP A 267 -5.11 16.58 3.46
N THR A 268 -5.39 16.20 4.69
CA THR A 268 -4.44 16.21 5.81
C THR A 268 -4.22 14.80 6.35
N VAL A 269 -2.96 14.43 6.54
CA VAL A 269 -2.52 13.24 7.30
C VAL A 269 -1.89 13.70 8.61
N MET A 270 -1.91 12.86 9.65
CA MET A 270 -1.44 13.26 10.96
C MET A 270 -0.87 12.08 11.75
N LEU A 271 -0.06 12.38 12.77
CA LEU A 271 0.24 11.41 13.81
C LEU A 271 -1.00 11.16 14.67
N LEU A 272 -1.16 9.93 15.15
CA LEU A 272 -2.32 9.52 15.95
C LEU A 272 -2.46 10.32 17.25
N ASN A 273 -1.33 10.73 17.85
CA ASN A 273 -1.29 11.61 19.02
C ASN A 273 -1.63 13.09 18.69
N GLY A 274 -1.64 13.45 17.39
CA GLY A 274 -1.96 14.78 16.90
C GLY A 274 -0.82 15.78 16.93
N ASP A 275 0.39 15.41 17.33
CA ASP A 275 1.52 16.33 17.51
C ASP A 275 2.02 16.91 16.18
N ARG A 276 1.93 16.13 15.10
CA ARG A 276 2.29 16.58 13.75
C ARG A 276 1.20 16.25 12.74
N LYS A 277 1.06 17.13 11.76
CA LYS A 277 0.17 16.95 10.62
C LYS A 277 0.76 17.58 9.37
N TRP A 278 0.36 17.05 8.22
CA TRP A 278 0.78 17.51 6.91
C TRP A 278 -0.44 17.64 6.01
N THR A 279 -0.54 18.74 5.30
CA THR A 279 -1.68 19.03 4.42
C THR A 279 -1.19 19.16 2.98
N LEU A 280 -1.70 18.32 2.08
CA LEU A 280 -1.48 18.49 0.66
C LEU A 280 -2.31 19.68 0.14
N PRO A 281 -1.73 20.52 -0.73
CA PRO A 281 -2.42 21.67 -1.28
C PRO A 281 -3.59 21.28 -2.21
N ASN A 282 -4.35 22.30 -2.64
CA ASN A 282 -5.39 22.17 -3.66
C ASN A 282 -6.53 21.21 -3.32
N LYS A 283 -6.89 21.05 -2.02
CA LYS A 283 -7.98 20.16 -1.58
C LYS A 283 -7.77 18.72 -2.09
N ALA A 284 -6.60 18.19 -1.90
CA ALA A 284 -6.27 16.81 -2.21
C ALA A 284 -7.21 15.84 -1.49
N ARG A 285 -7.41 14.66 -2.06
CA ARG A 285 -8.28 13.61 -1.51
C ARG A 285 -7.46 12.39 -1.14
N ILE A 286 -6.88 12.40 0.06
CA ILE A 286 -6.08 11.29 0.57
C ILE A 286 -7.01 10.30 1.25
N TYR A 287 -6.94 9.02 0.84
CA TYR A 287 -7.72 7.94 1.44
C TYR A 287 -6.90 7.07 2.38
N LYS A 288 -5.72 6.61 1.96
CA LYS A 288 -4.74 5.91 2.80
C LYS A 288 -3.36 6.56 2.68
N THR A 289 -2.58 6.44 3.74
CA THR A 289 -1.22 6.95 3.81
C THR A 289 -0.34 5.99 4.61
N ARG A 290 0.96 5.98 4.30
CA ARG A 290 1.93 5.10 4.94
C ARG A 290 3.27 5.79 5.12
N TRP A 291 4.01 5.42 6.15
CA TRP A 291 5.44 5.66 6.13
C TRP A 291 6.06 4.91 4.95
N PHE A 292 6.90 5.60 4.18
CA PHE A 292 7.69 4.96 3.12
C PHE A 292 8.92 4.35 3.78
N ALA A 293 8.70 3.18 4.39
CA ALA A 293 9.70 2.45 5.15
C ALA A 293 9.52 0.95 4.94
N TYR A 294 10.56 0.16 5.12
CA TYR A 294 10.62 -1.26 4.82
C TYR A 294 11.49 -2.03 5.83
#